data_e612f25226139171d5bf54e41bc33964
#
_entry.id   e612f25226139171d5bf54e41bc33964
#
_cell.length_a   1.000
_cell.length_b   1.000
_cell.length_c   1.000
_cell.angle_alpha   90.00
_cell.angle_beta   90.00
_cell.angle_gamma   90.00
#
_symmetry.space_group_name_H-M   'P 1'
#
loop_
_entity.id
_entity.type
_entity.pdbx_description
1 polymer ?
#
loop_
_entity_poly.entity_id
_entity_poly.type
_entity_poly.pdbx_seq_one_letter_code
_entity_poly.pdbx_strand_id
1 'polypeptide(L)'
;MSNIYDLIIKDGNCFINNNLIQTDIGIKDNQIIKIGSINEGGDKVLDAKGLTIIPGAIDTQVHFREPGNPDKEDLESGSKAAILGGITSIFEMPNTNPTTDNFERFQEKLDRAKNRMHCNYAFYFGATENNFELIKQTSDLKGCCGIKMFVGSSTGTLLVKKDEAIEEVIRISPRVVSIHSEDDDLLQKKKVLIEKGNVKTHPIWRDSEVALTSTTKVVGFANKHKKRIHILHVSSKEEIDFLANNKKYVTVETTPQFLSLFAPDCYEELGTLAQMNPPIRTKDHQDVLWKRLLDGTVDVLGSDHAPHTLKEKQKPYPESPSGLTGVQTMLPIMLNHVNNKKLTFQRLVELLSINPCKIFNIKKRGEIKEGYYADLTVIDMNLNFKITNDWIASRCGWTPFNNKTVKGLPVGTVVNGKIASWNQKIVDTKFGKPLEF
;
A
#
# COMPACT_ATOMS: atom_id res chain seq x y z
N MET A 1 -2.58 26.78 -33.96
CA MET A 1 -1.34 26.08 -33.52
C MET A 1 -1.73 25.12 -32.38
N SER A 2 -1.41 23.85 -32.46
CA SER A 2 -1.63 22.91 -31.35
C SER A 2 -0.76 23.31 -30.17
N ASN A 3 -1.32 23.31 -28.96
CA ASN A 3 -0.54 23.57 -27.74
C ASN A 3 0.60 22.55 -27.61
N ILE A 4 1.75 23.00 -27.08
CA ILE A 4 2.93 22.16 -26.88
C ILE A 4 2.65 21.14 -25.78
N TYR A 5 1.88 21.52 -24.73
CA TYR A 5 1.61 20.73 -23.55
C TYR A 5 0.13 20.34 -23.43
N ASP A 6 -0.16 19.12 -23.01
CA ASP A 6 -1.51 18.67 -22.64
C ASP A 6 -1.90 19.23 -21.27
N LEU A 7 -0.93 19.33 -20.36
CA LEU A 7 -1.08 19.89 -19.02
C LEU A 7 0.18 20.63 -18.60
N ILE A 8 0.00 21.82 -18.06
CA ILE A 8 1.06 22.55 -17.36
C ILE A 8 0.66 22.67 -15.89
N ILE A 9 1.56 22.33 -15.00
CA ILE A 9 1.44 22.61 -13.56
C ILE A 9 2.36 23.78 -13.25
N LYS A 10 1.78 24.89 -12.79
CA LYS A 10 2.49 26.17 -12.58
C LYS A 10 2.81 26.41 -11.12
N ASP A 11 3.99 26.97 -10.85
CA ASP A 11 4.41 27.56 -9.58
C ASP A 11 4.35 26.60 -8.37
N GLY A 12 4.40 25.28 -8.60
CA GLY A 12 4.35 24.28 -7.53
C GLY A 12 5.69 24.09 -6.81
N ASN A 13 5.66 23.78 -5.51
CA ASN A 13 6.83 23.33 -4.75
C ASN A 13 7.07 21.83 -5.05
N CYS A 14 7.87 21.55 -6.08
CA CYS A 14 8.08 20.18 -6.57
C CYS A 14 9.22 19.48 -5.83
N PHE A 15 9.01 18.23 -5.41
CA PHE A 15 10.05 17.41 -4.79
C PHE A 15 10.94 16.79 -5.87
N ILE A 16 12.09 17.39 -6.09
CA ILE A 16 13.06 17.02 -7.13
C ILE A 16 14.43 16.85 -6.49
N ASN A 17 15.11 15.71 -6.75
CA ASN A 17 16.45 15.44 -6.23
C ASN A 17 16.57 15.68 -4.71
N ASN A 18 15.59 15.17 -3.93
CA ASN A 18 15.48 15.29 -2.48
C ASN A 18 15.31 16.73 -1.95
N ASN A 19 14.95 17.68 -2.80
CA ASN A 19 14.69 19.06 -2.43
C ASN A 19 13.31 19.54 -2.91
N LEU A 20 12.72 20.48 -2.18
CA LEU A 20 11.56 21.22 -2.66
C LEU A 20 12.02 22.41 -3.48
N ILE A 21 11.64 22.46 -4.75
CA ILE A 21 12.00 23.50 -5.70
C ILE A 21 10.72 24.08 -6.31
N GLN A 22 10.54 25.38 -6.21
CA GLN A 22 9.43 26.05 -6.90
C GLN A 22 9.71 26.08 -8.41
N THR A 23 8.84 25.43 -9.18
CA THR A 23 9.03 25.28 -10.64
C THR A 23 7.74 24.90 -11.33
N ASP A 24 7.73 25.00 -12.68
CA ASP A 24 6.65 24.47 -13.52
C ASP A 24 6.97 23.06 -14.01
N ILE A 25 5.93 22.30 -14.31
CA ILE A 25 6.02 20.98 -14.95
C ILE A 25 5.17 20.97 -16.20
N GLY A 26 5.80 20.75 -17.37
CA GLY A 26 5.14 20.59 -18.65
C GLY A 26 4.98 19.13 -19.02
N ILE A 27 3.75 18.73 -19.35
CA ILE A 27 3.35 17.34 -19.59
C ILE A 27 2.79 17.21 -21.01
N LYS A 28 3.24 16.18 -21.73
CA LYS A 28 2.75 15.78 -23.05
C LYS A 28 2.74 14.27 -23.17
N ASP A 29 1.72 13.71 -23.79
CA ASP A 29 1.62 12.27 -24.09
C ASP A 29 1.95 11.37 -22.87
N ASN A 30 1.35 11.68 -21.71
CA ASN A 30 1.52 11.01 -20.42
C ASN A 30 2.88 11.21 -19.74
N GLN A 31 3.84 11.95 -20.32
CA GLN A 31 5.19 12.11 -19.78
C GLN A 31 5.48 13.55 -19.38
N ILE A 32 6.36 13.71 -18.41
CA ILE A 32 6.97 14.99 -18.09
C ILE A 32 8.00 15.28 -19.19
N ILE A 33 7.82 16.36 -19.93
CA ILE A 33 8.72 16.75 -21.04
C ILE A 33 9.52 18.00 -20.73
N LYS A 34 9.13 18.78 -19.70
CA LYS A 34 9.88 19.97 -19.27
C LYS A 34 9.70 20.21 -17.78
N ILE A 35 10.78 20.55 -17.11
CA ILE A 35 10.83 21.05 -15.73
C ILE A 35 11.58 22.38 -15.78
N GLY A 36 10.96 23.45 -15.26
CA GLY A 36 11.51 24.80 -15.32
C GLY A 36 10.45 25.82 -15.71
N SER A 37 10.84 27.07 -15.90
CA SER A 37 9.91 28.12 -16.31
C SER A 37 9.29 27.80 -17.67
N ILE A 38 7.96 27.82 -17.76
CA ILE A 38 7.18 27.56 -18.97
C ILE A 38 6.36 28.79 -19.32
N ASN A 39 6.66 29.42 -20.47
CA ASN A 39 5.94 30.57 -20.96
C ASN A 39 4.96 30.21 -22.08
N GLU A 40 5.08 29.01 -22.61
CA GLU A 40 4.23 28.49 -23.69
C GLU A 40 2.85 28.08 -23.15
N GLY A 41 1.86 28.03 -24.03
CA GLY A 41 0.50 27.59 -23.68
C GLY A 41 0.35 26.07 -23.61
N GLY A 42 -0.58 25.62 -22.76
CA GLY A 42 -1.03 24.22 -22.66
C GLY A 42 -2.54 24.12 -22.82
N ASP A 43 -3.04 22.89 -23.13
CA ASP A 43 -4.48 22.63 -23.23
C ASP A 43 -5.17 22.83 -21.88
N LYS A 44 -4.46 22.48 -20.81
CA LYS A 44 -4.87 22.73 -19.40
C LYS A 44 -3.71 23.36 -18.64
N VAL A 45 -4.03 24.30 -17.75
CA VAL A 45 -3.08 24.89 -16.81
C VAL A 45 -3.62 24.70 -15.41
N LEU A 46 -2.82 24.11 -14.52
CA LEU A 46 -3.11 23.93 -13.11
C LEU A 46 -2.23 24.88 -12.31
N ASP A 47 -2.83 25.84 -11.63
CA ASP A 47 -2.12 26.68 -10.66
C ASP A 47 -1.87 25.88 -9.38
N ALA A 48 -0.59 25.63 -9.09
CA ALA A 48 -0.14 24.91 -7.90
C ALA A 48 0.62 25.82 -6.91
N LYS A 49 0.42 27.12 -7.00
CA LYS A 49 1.07 28.08 -6.12
C LYS A 49 0.73 27.77 -4.65
N GLY A 50 1.77 27.60 -3.83
CA GLY A 50 1.63 27.26 -2.41
C GLY A 50 1.38 25.77 -2.13
N LEU A 51 1.19 24.95 -3.18
CA LEU A 51 1.02 23.51 -3.06
C LEU A 51 2.35 22.77 -3.22
N THR A 52 2.44 21.61 -2.62
CA THR A 52 3.60 20.71 -2.73
C THR A 52 3.30 19.58 -3.68
N ILE A 53 4.21 19.29 -4.60
CA ILE A 53 4.07 18.23 -5.61
C ILE A 53 5.13 17.19 -5.39
N ILE A 54 4.70 15.93 -5.23
CA ILE A 54 5.60 14.78 -5.12
C ILE A 54 5.41 13.83 -6.30
N PRO A 55 6.43 12.98 -6.60
CA PRO A 55 6.18 11.84 -7.47
C PRO A 55 4.98 11.05 -6.95
N GLY A 56 4.18 10.53 -7.83
CA GLY A 56 2.95 9.84 -7.46
C GLY A 56 3.16 8.80 -6.36
N ALA A 57 2.37 8.90 -5.30
CA ALA A 57 2.42 7.95 -4.20
C ALA A 57 1.87 6.57 -4.64
N ILE A 58 2.51 5.51 -4.15
CA ILE A 58 2.24 4.11 -4.50
C ILE A 58 1.85 3.37 -3.23
N ASP A 59 0.72 2.68 -3.26
CA ASP A 59 0.31 1.74 -2.21
C ASP A 59 0.63 0.31 -2.64
N THR A 60 1.57 -0.32 -1.98
CA THR A 60 2.08 -1.66 -2.33
C THR A 60 1.22 -2.81 -1.83
N GLN A 61 0.14 -2.50 -1.09
CA GLN A 61 -0.68 -3.54 -0.46
C GLN A 61 -2.15 -3.11 -0.32
N VAL A 62 -3.01 -3.58 -1.24
CA VAL A 62 -4.46 -3.39 -1.15
C VAL A 62 -5.20 -4.69 -1.47
N HIS A 63 -6.44 -4.82 -0.97
CA HIS A 63 -7.35 -5.94 -1.19
C HIS A 63 -8.69 -5.40 -1.70
N PHE A 64 -8.82 -5.16 -3.01
CA PHE A 64 -10.05 -4.62 -3.61
C PHE A 64 -11.15 -5.66 -3.82
N ARG A 65 -10.95 -6.88 -3.32
CA ARG A 65 -11.98 -7.92 -3.19
C ARG A 65 -12.60 -8.42 -4.50
N GLU A 66 -12.25 -7.90 -5.64
CA GLU A 66 -12.74 -8.33 -6.94
C GLU A 66 -11.68 -9.18 -7.69
N PRO A 67 -12.08 -10.37 -8.20
CA PRO A 67 -13.41 -10.98 -8.14
C PRO A 67 -13.77 -11.57 -6.78
N GLY A 68 -15.06 -11.80 -6.57
CA GLY A 68 -15.59 -12.66 -5.50
C GLY A 68 -16.37 -11.96 -4.40
N ASN A 69 -15.98 -10.75 -3.97
CA ASN A 69 -16.67 -10.03 -2.91
C ASN A 69 -16.89 -8.53 -3.24
N PRO A 70 -17.54 -8.21 -4.37
CA PRO A 70 -17.70 -6.83 -4.83
C PRO A 70 -18.57 -5.97 -3.89
N ASP A 71 -19.35 -6.59 -3.01
CA ASP A 71 -20.13 -5.86 -1.98
C ASP A 71 -19.24 -5.19 -0.94
N LYS A 72 -18.03 -5.71 -0.70
CA LYS A 72 -17.05 -5.13 0.23
C LYS A 72 -16.25 -4.02 -0.44
N GLU A 73 -15.76 -4.31 -1.64
CA GLU A 73 -14.98 -3.40 -2.48
C GLU A 73 -14.90 -3.97 -3.89
N ASP A 74 -14.72 -3.10 -4.89
CA ASP A 74 -14.35 -3.49 -6.24
C ASP A 74 -13.19 -2.64 -6.76
N LEU A 75 -12.66 -3.01 -7.93
CA LEU A 75 -11.52 -2.34 -8.55
C LEU A 75 -11.81 -0.86 -8.84
N GLU A 76 -13.05 -0.52 -9.17
CA GLU A 76 -13.43 0.87 -9.46
C GLU A 76 -13.51 1.70 -8.18
N SER A 77 -14.27 1.25 -7.17
CA SER A 77 -14.45 2.00 -5.91
C SER A 77 -13.16 2.10 -5.10
N GLY A 78 -12.37 1.03 -5.03
CA GLY A 78 -11.05 1.06 -4.39
C GLY A 78 -10.09 2.03 -5.08
N SER A 79 -10.06 2.06 -6.43
CA SER A 79 -9.22 3.02 -7.16
C SER A 79 -9.71 4.46 -7.06
N LYS A 80 -11.02 4.70 -6.88
CA LYS A 80 -11.57 6.02 -6.50
C LYS A 80 -11.03 6.48 -5.15
N ALA A 81 -11.10 5.60 -4.15
CA ALA A 81 -10.57 5.88 -2.82
C ALA A 81 -9.05 6.17 -2.88
N ALA A 82 -8.29 5.42 -3.70
CA ALA A 82 -6.86 5.63 -3.89
C ALA A 82 -6.56 7.05 -4.39
N ILE A 83 -7.17 7.51 -5.49
CA ILE A 83 -6.87 8.84 -6.06
C ILE A 83 -7.35 9.99 -5.17
N LEU A 84 -8.41 9.82 -4.39
CA LEU A 84 -8.83 10.82 -3.38
C LEU A 84 -7.84 10.89 -2.21
N GLY A 85 -7.20 9.77 -1.89
CA GLY A 85 -6.11 9.68 -0.91
C GLY A 85 -4.75 10.13 -1.46
N GLY A 86 -4.65 10.56 -2.72
CA GLY A 86 -3.39 10.98 -3.34
C GLY A 86 -2.54 9.84 -3.90
N ILE A 87 -3.07 8.62 -3.98
CA ILE A 87 -2.37 7.43 -4.47
C ILE A 87 -2.56 7.30 -5.99
N THR A 88 -1.45 7.26 -6.73
CA THR A 88 -1.46 7.17 -8.20
C THR A 88 -1.34 5.75 -8.72
N SER A 89 -0.86 4.84 -7.88
CA SER A 89 -0.63 3.44 -8.25
C SER A 89 -0.86 2.50 -7.08
N ILE A 90 -1.42 1.32 -7.34
CA ILE A 90 -1.69 0.30 -6.31
C ILE A 90 -1.17 -1.07 -6.73
N PHE A 91 -0.83 -1.90 -5.72
CA PHE A 91 -0.58 -3.33 -5.89
C PHE A 91 -1.66 -4.12 -5.17
N GLU A 92 -2.44 -4.86 -5.95
CA GLU A 92 -3.59 -5.58 -5.43
C GLU A 92 -3.28 -7.05 -5.20
N MET A 93 -3.72 -7.55 -4.06
CA MET A 93 -3.43 -8.88 -3.53
C MET A 93 -4.21 -9.99 -4.24
N PRO A 94 -3.67 -11.24 -4.27
CA PRO A 94 -4.24 -12.35 -5.05
C PRO A 94 -5.32 -13.13 -4.30
N ASN A 95 -5.61 -12.84 -3.03
CA ASN A 95 -6.57 -13.60 -2.20
C ASN A 95 -8.04 -13.21 -2.49
N THR A 96 -8.38 -13.21 -3.74
CA THR A 96 -9.74 -13.02 -4.29
C THR A 96 -10.49 -14.35 -4.38
N ASN A 97 -11.69 -14.37 -4.91
CA ASN A 97 -12.46 -15.60 -5.16
C ASN A 97 -13.04 -15.57 -6.59
N PRO A 98 -12.45 -16.36 -7.52
CA PRO A 98 -11.29 -17.24 -7.33
C PRO A 98 -9.99 -16.48 -7.02
N THR A 99 -9.01 -17.20 -6.46
CA THR A 99 -7.67 -16.70 -6.19
C THR A 99 -6.88 -16.43 -7.47
N THR A 100 -5.99 -15.43 -7.47
CA THR A 100 -5.16 -15.07 -8.64
C THR A 100 -3.84 -15.86 -8.59
N ASP A 101 -3.87 -17.16 -8.86
CA ASP A 101 -2.78 -18.12 -8.68
C ASP A 101 -2.41 -18.92 -9.94
N ASN A 102 -2.99 -18.54 -11.08
CA ASN A 102 -2.64 -19.04 -12.41
C ASN A 102 -2.79 -17.94 -13.46
N PHE A 103 -2.29 -18.17 -14.68
CA PHE A 103 -2.24 -17.15 -15.73
C PHE A 103 -3.62 -16.77 -16.27
N GLU A 104 -4.58 -17.70 -16.32
CA GLU A 104 -5.94 -17.42 -16.79
C GLU A 104 -6.64 -16.43 -15.84
N ARG A 105 -6.63 -16.70 -14.54
CA ARG A 105 -7.21 -15.82 -13.52
C ARG A 105 -6.47 -14.49 -13.39
N PHE A 106 -5.16 -14.50 -13.63
CA PHE A 106 -4.37 -13.28 -13.67
C PHE A 106 -4.78 -12.39 -14.85
N GLN A 107 -4.94 -12.98 -16.05
CA GLN A 107 -5.39 -12.25 -17.23
C GLN A 107 -6.84 -11.76 -17.08
N GLU A 108 -7.73 -12.60 -16.55
CA GLU A 108 -9.12 -12.18 -16.22
C GLU A 108 -9.13 -10.93 -15.33
N LYS A 109 -8.26 -10.89 -14.33
CA LYS A 109 -8.16 -9.74 -13.41
C LYS A 109 -7.66 -8.48 -14.11
N LEU A 110 -6.68 -8.60 -15.02
CA LEU A 110 -6.24 -7.50 -15.88
C LEU A 110 -7.37 -6.99 -16.78
N ASP A 111 -8.16 -7.89 -17.36
CA ASP A 111 -9.28 -7.54 -18.23
C ASP A 111 -10.40 -6.83 -17.46
N ARG A 112 -10.68 -7.25 -16.20
CA ARG A 112 -11.60 -6.56 -15.28
C ARG A 112 -11.15 -5.16 -14.93
N ALA A 113 -9.85 -4.95 -14.77
CA ALA A 113 -9.27 -3.63 -14.42
C ALA A 113 -9.26 -2.66 -15.61
N LYS A 114 -9.17 -3.18 -16.82
CA LYS A 114 -9.05 -2.37 -18.04
C LYS A 114 -10.19 -1.37 -18.19
N ASN A 115 -9.84 -0.08 -18.35
CA ASN A 115 -10.78 1.04 -18.50
C ASN A 115 -11.76 1.22 -17.32
N ARG A 116 -11.45 0.67 -16.15
CA ARG A 116 -12.23 0.83 -14.91
C ARG A 116 -11.44 1.50 -13.79
N MET A 117 -10.12 1.33 -13.78
CA MET A 117 -9.27 1.85 -12.72
C MET A 117 -9.03 3.35 -12.87
N HIS A 118 -9.14 4.09 -11.75
CA HIS A 118 -8.82 5.50 -11.68
C HIS A 118 -7.34 5.77 -11.45
N CYS A 119 -6.62 4.85 -10.76
CA CYS A 119 -5.18 4.86 -10.58
C CYS A 119 -4.51 3.74 -11.38
N ASN A 120 -3.18 3.83 -11.57
CA ASN A 120 -2.40 2.74 -12.14
C ASN A 120 -2.43 1.52 -11.21
N TYR A 121 -2.22 0.33 -11.75
CA TYR A 121 -2.37 -0.90 -11.00
C TYR A 121 -1.36 -1.97 -11.40
N ALA A 122 -1.07 -2.82 -10.45
CA ALA A 122 -0.40 -4.10 -10.67
C ALA A 122 -1.03 -5.15 -9.76
N PHE A 123 -0.88 -6.40 -10.13
CA PHE A 123 -1.41 -7.52 -9.38
C PHE A 123 -0.30 -8.44 -8.89
N TYR A 124 -0.45 -8.96 -7.68
CA TYR A 124 0.38 -10.06 -7.23
C TYR A 124 -0.10 -11.39 -7.80
N PHE A 125 0.84 -12.26 -8.12
CA PHE A 125 0.57 -13.66 -8.42
C PHE A 125 0.64 -14.46 -7.11
N GLY A 126 -0.40 -15.19 -6.77
CA GLY A 126 -0.52 -15.95 -5.53
C GLY A 126 0.30 -17.23 -5.55
N ALA A 127 1.14 -17.44 -4.53
CA ALA A 127 1.83 -18.71 -4.33
C ALA A 127 0.91 -19.72 -3.64
N THR A 128 0.99 -20.97 -4.09
CA THR A 128 0.36 -22.15 -3.48
C THR A 128 1.39 -23.27 -3.38
N GLU A 129 1.07 -24.34 -2.64
CA GLU A 129 1.92 -25.54 -2.58
C GLU A 129 1.97 -26.34 -3.91
N ASN A 130 1.20 -25.93 -4.94
CA ASN A 130 1.00 -26.72 -6.17
C ASN A 130 1.31 -25.94 -7.47
N ASN A 131 1.68 -24.64 -7.43
CA ASN A 131 1.85 -23.83 -8.64
C ASN A 131 3.28 -23.38 -8.93
N PHE A 132 4.29 -24.12 -8.46
CA PHE A 132 5.71 -23.78 -8.58
C PHE A 132 6.14 -23.55 -10.03
N GLU A 133 5.69 -24.40 -10.96
CA GLU A 133 6.05 -24.28 -12.38
C GLU A 133 5.44 -23.00 -13.03
N LEU A 134 4.29 -22.54 -12.56
CA LEU A 134 3.71 -21.28 -13.00
C LEU A 134 4.48 -20.08 -12.41
N ILE A 135 4.91 -20.17 -11.15
CA ILE A 135 5.72 -19.13 -10.52
C ILE A 135 7.01 -18.87 -11.29
N LYS A 136 7.72 -19.90 -11.72
CA LYS A 136 8.95 -19.78 -12.54
C LYS A 136 8.75 -18.97 -13.82
N GLN A 137 7.55 -19.00 -14.39
CA GLN A 137 7.21 -18.36 -15.66
C GLN A 137 6.68 -16.93 -15.51
N THR A 138 6.67 -16.37 -14.29
CA THR A 138 6.13 -15.01 -14.06
C THR A 138 7.11 -13.87 -14.42
N SER A 139 8.34 -14.17 -14.90
CA SER A 139 9.37 -13.15 -15.21
C SER A 139 8.84 -12.05 -16.13
N ASP A 140 8.14 -12.43 -17.20
CA ASP A 140 7.66 -11.51 -18.24
C ASP A 140 6.15 -11.26 -18.17
N LEU A 141 5.50 -11.68 -17.07
CA LEU A 141 4.08 -11.49 -16.88
C LEU A 141 3.76 -9.99 -16.69
N LYS A 142 3.14 -9.40 -17.70
CA LYS A 142 2.78 -7.96 -17.71
C LYS A 142 1.81 -7.63 -16.60
N GLY A 143 2.04 -6.50 -15.91
CA GLY A 143 1.20 -6.06 -14.80
C GLY A 143 1.37 -6.87 -13.51
N CYS A 144 2.34 -7.80 -13.46
CA CYS A 144 2.66 -8.56 -12.25
C CYS A 144 3.72 -7.83 -11.43
N CYS A 145 3.40 -7.38 -10.22
CA CYS A 145 4.35 -6.71 -9.33
C CYS A 145 5.27 -7.67 -8.58
N GLY A 146 4.84 -8.91 -8.34
CA GLY A 146 5.59 -9.87 -7.53
C GLY A 146 4.78 -11.12 -7.22
N ILE A 147 5.37 -11.99 -6.42
CA ILE A 147 4.71 -13.18 -5.88
C ILE A 147 4.23 -12.85 -4.47
N LYS A 148 2.96 -13.15 -4.17
CA LYS A 148 2.43 -13.05 -2.80
C LYS A 148 2.35 -14.43 -2.17
N MET A 149 2.91 -14.56 -0.98
CA MET A 149 2.86 -15.77 -0.17
C MET A 149 2.26 -15.49 1.21
N PHE A 150 1.33 -16.32 1.64
CA PHE A 150 0.78 -16.34 2.99
C PHE A 150 1.37 -17.54 3.73
N VAL A 151 2.17 -17.31 4.75
CA VAL A 151 2.78 -18.36 5.58
C VAL A 151 1.88 -18.71 6.77
N GLY A 152 1.11 -17.75 7.28
CA GLY A 152 0.11 -17.95 8.33
C GLY A 152 -1.31 -17.73 7.86
N SER A 153 -2.26 -18.37 8.51
CA SER A 153 -3.69 -18.22 8.25
C SER A 153 -4.15 -16.78 8.44
N SER A 154 -4.70 -16.20 7.38
CA SER A 154 -5.28 -14.87 7.36
C SER A 154 -6.61 -14.91 6.61
N THR A 155 -6.93 -13.92 5.80
CA THR A 155 -8.16 -13.89 5.00
C THR A 155 -7.96 -14.61 3.67
N GLY A 156 -8.83 -15.58 3.32
CA GLY A 156 -8.79 -16.31 2.06
C GLY A 156 -8.21 -17.73 2.18
N THR A 157 -7.97 -18.36 1.04
CA THR A 157 -7.57 -19.79 0.94
C THR A 157 -6.13 -20.01 0.50
N LEU A 158 -5.39 -18.93 0.19
CA LEU A 158 -3.98 -19.01 -0.17
C LEU A 158 -3.13 -19.15 1.10
N LEU A 159 -2.68 -20.35 1.38
CA LEU A 159 -1.76 -20.65 2.47
C LEU A 159 -0.67 -21.60 1.95
N VAL A 160 0.59 -21.25 2.20
CA VAL A 160 1.75 -22.11 2.00
C VAL A 160 2.31 -22.45 3.36
N LYS A 161 2.06 -23.67 3.83
CA LYS A 161 2.31 -24.08 5.21
C LYS A 161 3.61 -24.82 5.39
N LYS A 162 3.95 -25.73 4.43
CA LYS A 162 5.12 -26.60 4.53
C LYS A 162 6.40 -25.82 4.31
N ASP A 163 7.39 -26.02 5.18
CA ASP A 163 8.68 -25.33 5.10
C ASP A 163 9.37 -25.54 3.75
N GLU A 164 9.29 -26.76 3.20
CA GLU A 164 9.85 -27.08 1.88
C GLU A 164 9.16 -26.31 0.76
N ALA A 165 7.84 -26.10 0.86
CA ALA A 165 7.09 -25.32 -0.12
C ALA A 165 7.40 -23.83 -0.01
N ILE A 166 7.50 -23.28 1.22
CA ILE A 166 7.90 -21.90 1.48
C ILE A 166 9.30 -21.64 0.91
N GLU A 167 10.26 -22.53 1.23
CA GLU A 167 11.63 -22.45 0.72
C GLU A 167 11.65 -22.50 -0.82
N GLU A 168 10.89 -23.43 -1.42
CA GLU A 168 10.84 -23.61 -2.87
C GLU A 168 10.30 -22.35 -3.56
N VAL A 169 9.19 -21.76 -3.09
CA VAL A 169 8.66 -20.50 -3.64
C VAL A 169 9.73 -19.40 -3.64
N ILE A 170 10.44 -19.23 -2.53
CA ILE A 170 11.52 -18.23 -2.42
C ILE A 170 12.64 -18.55 -3.40
N ARG A 171 13.06 -19.81 -3.49
CA ARG A 171 14.19 -20.25 -4.33
C ARG A 171 13.94 -20.03 -5.82
N ILE A 172 12.73 -20.36 -6.30
CA ILE A 172 12.40 -20.36 -7.74
C ILE A 172 11.91 -19.02 -8.25
N SER A 173 11.38 -18.16 -7.38
CA SER A 173 10.74 -16.93 -7.82
C SER A 173 11.69 -16.03 -8.62
N PRO A 174 11.30 -15.60 -9.84
CA PRO A 174 12.06 -14.62 -10.63
C PRO A 174 11.78 -13.18 -10.18
N ARG A 175 10.77 -12.97 -9.33
CA ARG A 175 10.32 -11.67 -8.82
C ARG A 175 10.45 -11.59 -7.30
N VAL A 176 10.28 -10.42 -6.73
CA VAL A 176 10.20 -10.23 -5.27
C VAL A 176 9.04 -11.06 -4.72
N VAL A 177 9.29 -11.83 -3.64
CA VAL A 177 8.26 -12.54 -2.91
C VAL A 177 7.81 -11.68 -1.73
N SER A 178 6.57 -11.20 -1.76
CA SER A 178 5.96 -10.42 -0.68
C SER A 178 5.21 -11.35 0.27
N ILE A 179 5.55 -11.32 1.54
CA ILE A 179 5.18 -12.35 2.50
C ILE A 179 4.34 -11.78 3.65
N HIS A 180 3.14 -12.36 3.86
CA HIS A 180 2.44 -12.27 5.14
C HIS A 180 3.06 -13.31 6.07
N SER A 181 3.82 -12.84 7.05
CA SER A 181 4.74 -13.67 7.85
C SER A 181 4.22 -13.85 9.27
N GLU A 182 3.42 -14.89 9.46
CA GLU A 182 2.97 -15.40 10.77
C GLU A 182 3.08 -16.93 10.77
N ASP A 183 3.53 -17.54 11.86
CA ASP A 183 3.69 -19.00 11.95
C ASP A 183 2.35 -19.67 12.20
N ASP A 184 1.87 -20.48 11.25
CA ASP A 184 0.54 -21.11 11.33
C ASP A 184 0.42 -22.13 12.47
N ASP A 185 1.47 -22.88 12.74
CA ASP A 185 1.44 -23.88 13.81
C ASP A 185 1.33 -23.22 15.19
N LEU A 186 2.04 -22.11 15.40
CA LEU A 186 1.90 -21.31 16.61
C LEU A 186 0.52 -20.65 16.69
N LEU A 187 -0.02 -20.13 15.56
CA LEU A 187 -1.39 -19.61 15.52
C LEU A 187 -2.42 -20.64 15.96
N GLN A 188 -2.31 -21.88 15.47
CA GLN A 188 -3.24 -22.95 15.87
C GLN A 188 -3.07 -23.32 17.35
N LYS A 189 -1.85 -23.45 17.86
CA LYS A 189 -1.58 -23.73 19.28
C LYS A 189 -2.13 -22.65 20.20
N LYS A 190 -1.93 -21.37 19.84
CA LYS A 190 -2.36 -20.21 20.64
C LYS A 190 -3.84 -19.86 20.50
N LYS A 191 -4.58 -20.55 19.63
CA LYS A 191 -6.02 -20.31 19.41
C LYS A 191 -6.87 -20.46 20.68
N VAL A 192 -6.39 -21.20 21.65
CA VAL A 192 -7.01 -21.35 22.98
C VAL A 192 -7.05 -20.04 23.78
N LEU A 193 -6.25 -19.03 23.39
CA LEU A 193 -6.21 -17.70 24.02
C LEU A 193 -7.30 -16.77 23.52
N ILE A 194 -8.10 -17.21 22.55
CA ILE A 194 -9.23 -16.43 22.02
C ILE A 194 -10.37 -16.46 23.04
N GLU A 195 -10.76 -15.28 23.52
CA GLU A 195 -11.96 -15.10 24.31
C GLU A 195 -13.10 -14.56 23.45
N LYS A 196 -14.21 -15.30 23.39
CA LYS A 196 -15.38 -14.86 22.60
C LYS A 196 -15.92 -13.52 23.12
N GLY A 197 -16.17 -12.59 22.20
CA GLY A 197 -16.65 -11.25 22.51
C GLY A 197 -15.54 -10.27 22.97
N ASN A 198 -14.32 -10.73 23.19
CA ASN A 198 -13.22 -9.90 23.67
C ASN A 198 -12.12 -9.74 22.61
N VAL A 199 -12.23 -8.70 21.78
CA VAL A 199 -11.24 -8.42 20.71
C VAL A 199 -9.86 -8.05 21.25
N LYS A 200 -9.73 -7.67 22.53
CA LYS A 200 -8.43 -7.39 23.16
C LYS A 200 -7.53 -8.64 23.24
N THR A 201 -8.10 -9.84 23.11
CA THR A 201 -7.32 -11.08 23.04
C THR A 201 -6.73 -11.37 21.66
N HIS A 202 -7.10 -10.60 20.63
CA HIS A 202 -6.58 -10.75 19.28
C HIS A 202 -5.05 -10.58 19.19
N PRO A 203 -4.42 -9.52 19.75
CA PRO A 203 -2.96 -9.40 19.80
C PRO A 203 -2.27 -10.37 20.76
N ILE A 204 -3.01 -11.00 21.69
CA ILE A 204 -2.48 -12.04 22.58
C ILE A 204 -2.37 -13.37 21.83
N TRP A 205 -3.39 -13.71 21.04
CA TRP A 205 -3.39 -14.90 20.20
C TRP A 205 -2.34 -14.81 19.07
N ARG A 206 -2.30 -13.68 18.35
CA ARG A 206 -1.37 -13.40 17.25
C ARG A 206 -0.21 -12.55 17.77
N ASP A 207 0.52 -13.07 18.75
CA ASP A 207 1.57 -12.30 19.43
C ASP A 207 2.85 -12.11 18.58
N SER A 208 3.85 -11.47 19.16
CA SER A 208 5.11 -11.20 18.47
C SER A 208 5.95 -12.44 18.19
N GLU A 209 5.80 -13.51 19.00
CA GLU A 209 6.49 -14.78 18.77
C GLU A 209 6.03 -15.43 17.45
N VAL A 210 4.72 -15.37 17.17
CA VAL A 210 4.14 -15.89 15.91
C VAL A 210 4.76 -15.19 14.69
N ALA A 211 4.90 -13.86 14.73
CA ALA A 211 5.50 -13.09 13.65
C ALA A 211 7.01 -13.34 13.53
N LEU A 212 7.75 -13.27 14.66
CA LEU A 212 9.21 -13.42 14.67
C LEU A 212 9.65 -14.83 14.20
N THR A 213 8.94 -15.88 14.64
CA THR A 213 9.25 -17.27 14.25
C THR A 213 9.16 -17.45 12.75
N SER A 214 8.07 -17.01 12.13
CA SER A 214 7.88 -17.07 10.68
C SER A 214 8.92 -16.22 9.94
N THR A 215 9.11 -14.97 10.38
CA THR A 215 10.04 -14.06 9.74
C THR A 215 11.48 -14.53 9.81
N THR A 216 11.91 -15.10 10.93
CA THR A 216 13.24 -15.70 11.05
C THR A 216 13.45 -16.84 10.03
N LYS A 217 12.44 -17.69 9.86
CA LYS A 217 12.44 -18.82 8.92
C LYS A 217 12.58 -18.31 7.47
N VAL A 218 11.70 -17.43 7.03
CA VAL A 218 11.70 -16.94 5.62
C VAL A 218 12.95 -16.11 5.28
N VAL A 219 13.48 -15.35 6.24
CA VAL A 219 14.76 -14.64 6.11
C VAL A 219 15.93 -15.62 5.98
N GLY A 220 15.90 -16.73 6.73
CA GLY A 220 16.85 -17.83 6.59
C GLY A 220 16.87 -18.40 5.17
N PHE A 221 15.71 -18.66 4.59
CA PHE A 221 15.59 -19.16 3.21
C PHE A 221 16.05 -18.11 2.17
N ALA A 222 15.67 -16.83 2.38
CA ALA A 222 16.11 -15.73 1.52
C ALA A 222 17.64 -15.61 1.48
N ASN A 223 18.31 -15.72 2.64
CA ASN A 223 19.76 -15.68 2.76
C ASN A 223 20.43 -16.91 2.11
N LYS A 224 19.88 -18.11 2.36
CA LYS A 224 20.37 -19.39 1.78
C LYS A 224 20.38 -19.36 0.25
N HIS A 225 19.30 -18.85 -0.35
CA HIS A 225 19.12 -18.82 -1.80
C HIS A 225 19.53 -17.49 -2.46
N LYS A 226 19.95 -16.49 -1.68
CA LYS A 226 20.28 -15.14 -2.15
C LYS A 226 19.14 -14.50 -2.95
N LYS A 227 17.89 -14.70 -2.49
CA LYS A 227 16.66 -14.25 -3.14
C LYS A 227 16.04 -13.08 -2.37
N ARG A 228 15.54 -12.08 -3.09
CA ARG A 228 14.89 -10.92 -2.48
C ARG A 228 13.48 -11.26 -2.03
N ILE A 229 13.21 -10.96 -0.76
CA ILE A 229 11.87 -11.02 -0.18
C ILE A 229 11.44 -9.65 0.36
N HIS A 230 10.15 -9.47 0.52
CA HIS A 230 9.54 -8.28 1.10
C HIS A 230 8.59 -8.70 2.22
N ILE A 231 8.90 -8.33 3.45
CA ILE A 231 8.05 -8.63 4.61
C ILE A 231 7.01 -7.53 4.75
N LEU A 232 5.76 -7.90 4.57
CA LEU A 232 4.61 -7.00 4.58
C LEU A 232 4.20 -6.64 6.01
N HIS A 233 3.61 -5.46 6.20
CA HIS A 233 2.87 -5.02 7.39
C HIS A 233 3.50 -5.46 8.73
N VAL A 234 4.82 -5.31 8.90
CA VAL A 234 5.53 -5.61 10.14
C VAL A 234 4.97 -4.78 11.30
N SER A 235 4.59 -5.44 12.40
CA SER A 235 3.87 -4.84 13.52
C SER A 235 4.55 -4.98 14.88
N SER A 236 5.53 -5.88 15.05
CA SER A 236 6.14 -6.17 16.35
C SER A 236 7.57 -5.64 16.46
N LYS A 237 7.97 -5.26 17.68
CA LYS A 237 9.31 -4.75 17.98
C LYS A 237 10.38 -5.84 17.81
N GLU A 238 10.08 -7.06 18.22
CA GLU A 238 11.01 -8.18 18.13
C GLU A 238 11.31 -8.51 16.67
N GLU A 239 10.29 -8.53 15.83
CA GLU A 239 10.41 -8.82 14.41
C GLU A 239 11.18 -7.71 13.67
N ILE A 240 10.84 -6.42 13.92
CA ILE A 240 11.51 -5.31 13.22
C ILE A 240 12.95 -5.13 13.68
N ASP A 241 13.29 -5.41 14.97
CA ASP A 241 14.66 -5.38 15.47
C ASP A 241 15.49 -6.53 14.87
N PHE A 242 14.91 -7.73 14.70
CA PHE A 242 15.55 -8.82 13.98
C PHE A 242 15.82 -8.43 12.52
N LEU A 243 14.83 -7.84 11.83
CA LEU A 243 14.94 -7.39 10.44
C LEU A 243 15.99 -6.30 10.27
N ALA A 244 16.16 -5.38 11.23
CA ALA A 244 17.17 -4.34 11.18
C ALA A 244 18.61 -4.91 11.00
N ASN A 245 18.85 -6.09 11.55
CA ASN A 245 20.14 -6.79 11.45
C ASN A 245 20.23 -7.78 10.28
N ASN A 246 19.14 -7.94 9.50
CA ASN A 246 19.04 -8.97 8.45
C ASN A 246 18.55 -8.40 7.10
N LYS A 247 19.01 -7.20 6.72
CA LYS A 247 18.52 -6.44 5.55
C LYS A 247 19.06 -6.89 4.19
N LYS A 248 20.03 -7.80 4.12
CA LYS A 248 20.80 -8.08 2.88
C LYS A 248 19.93 -8.47 1.68
N TYR A 249 18.91 -9.30 1.89
CA TYR A 249 17.97 -9.75 0.85
C TYR A 249 16.52 -9.42 1.21
N VAL A 250 16.33 -8.59 2.21
CA VAL A 250 15.02 -8.33 2.80
C VAL A 250 14.68 -6.85 2.74
N THR A 251 13.48 -6.55 2.26
CA THR A 251 12.85 -5.25 2.38
C THR A 251 11.63 -5.35 3.31
N VAL A 252 11.29 -4.25 3.96
CA VAL A 252 10.32 -4.22 5.08
C VAL A 252 9.24 -3.19 4.82
N GLU A 253 7.99 -3.60 5.02
CA GLU A 253 6.83 -2.74 4.97
C GLU A 253 6.16 -2.66 6.35
N THR A 254 5.63 -1.49 6.70
CA THR A 254 4.70 -1.32 7.81
C THR A 254 3.50 -0.48 7.36
N THR A 255 2.52 -0.28 8.24
CA THR A 255 1.29 0.43 7.89
C THR A 255 1.08 1.69 8.74
N PRO A 256 0.35 2.71 8.24
CA PRO A 256 -0.01 3.87 9.03
C PRO A 256 -0.83 3.52 10.28
N GLN A 257 -1.58 2.43 10.27
CA GLN A 257 -2.36 1.94 11.39
C GLN A 257 -1.47 1.61 12.59
N PHE A 258 -0.39 0.85 12.38
CA PHE A 258 0.57 0.51 13.46
C PHE A 258 1.34 1.72 13.97
N LEU A 259 1.54 2.72 13.13
CA LEU A 259 2.21 3.97 13.50
C LEU A 259 1.29 4.98 14.21
N SER A 260 -0.03 4.78 14.18
CA SER A 260 -1.01 5.76 14.66
C SER A 260 -1.98 5.23 15.73
N LEU A 261 -2.13 3.92 15.82
CA LEU A 261 -3.01 3.24 16.77
C LEU A 261 -2.17 2.26 17.62
N PHE A 262 -2.58 2.03 18.86
CA PHE A 262 -1.93 1.05 19.75
C PHE A 262 -2.94 0.42 20.70
N ALA A 263 -2.64 -0.80 21.13
CA ALA A 263 -3.41 -1.54 22.12
C ALA A 263 -3.04 -1.09 23.55
N PRO A 264 -3.94 -1.15 24.55
CA PRO A 264 -5.33 -1.61 24.42
C PRO A 264 -6.29 -0.54 23.85
N ASP A 265 -5.87 0.74 23.81
CA ASP A 265 -6.72 1.93 23.56
C ASP A 265 -7.55 1.79 22.28
N CYS A 266 -6.93 1.36 21.17
CA CYS A 266 -7.65 1.21 19.90
C CYS A 266 -8.75 0.15 19.96
N TYR A 267 -8.57 -0.93 20.73
CA TYR A 267 -9.61 -1.94 20.91
C TYR A 267 -10.70 -1.51 21.88
N GLU A 268 -10.39 -0.62 22.82
CA GLU A 268 -11.38 -0.01 23.72
C GLU A 268 -12.26 1.00 22.98
N GLU A 269 -11.67 1.81 22.11
CA GLU A 269 -12.37 2.85 21.35
C GLU A 269 -13.13 2.28 20.15
N LEU A 270 -12.50 1.39 19.38
CA LEU A 270 -13.00 0.94 18.09
C LEU A 270 -13.56 -0.50 18.09
N GLY A 271 -13.30 -1.27 19.16
CA GLY A 271 -13.70 -2.67 19.21
C GLY A 271 -13.15 -3.48 18.04
N THR A 272 -14.01 -4.25 17.39
CA THR A 272 -13.66 -5.07 16.21
C THR A 272 -13.29 -4.25 14.97
N LEU A 273 -13.59 -2.94 14.94
CA LEU A 273 -13.13 -2.04 13.88
C LEU A 273 -11.60 -1.83 13.90
N ALA A 274 -10.91 -2.17 15.00
CA ALA A 274 -9.44 -2.18 15.08
C ALA A 274 -8.81 -3.54 14.74
N GLN A 275 -9.62 -4.58 14.47
CA GLN A 275 -9.12 -5.93 14.21
C GLN A 275 -8.53 -6.05 12.80
N MET A 276 -7.23 -6.37 12.71
CA MET A 276 -6.49 -6.66 11.48
C MET A 276 -5.42 -7.75 11.72
N ASN A 277 -4.83 -8.30 10.69
CA ASN A 277 -3.76 -9.31 10.73
C ASN A 277 -2.51 -8.82 9.96
N PRO A 278 -1.33 -8.73 10.63
CA PRO A 278 -1.11 -8.90 12.06
C PRO A 278 -1.86 -7.85 12.90
N PRO A 279 -2.04 -8.08 14.22
CA PRO A 279 -2.82 -7.17 15.06
C PRO A 279 -2.07 -5.87 15.37
N ILE A 280 -2.84 -4.83 15.70
CA ILE A 280 -2.31 -3.62 16.33
C ILE A 280 -1.83 -4.00 17.73
N ARG A 281 -0.57 -3.63 18.05
CA ARG A 281 0.12 -4.02 19.28
C ARG A 281 0.20 -2.87 20.28
N THR A 282 0.80 -3.11 21.42
CA THR A 282 0.99 -2.13 22.50
C THR A 282 1.92 -0.99 22.10
N LYS A 283 1.90 0.08 22.89
CA LYS A 283 2.63 1.33 22.61
C LYS A 283 4.13 1.15 22.44
N ASP A 284 4.75 0.24 23.19
CA ASP A 284 6.16 -0.08 23.09
C ASP A 284 6.56 -0.68 21.73
N HIS A 285 5.70 -1.49 21.11
CA HIS A 285 5.90 -1.95 19.73
C HIS A 285 5.83 -0.78 18.74
N GLN A 286 4.84 0.11 18.89
CA GLN A 286 4.71 1.29 18.04
C GLN A 286 5.96 2.20 18.13
N ASP A 287 6.49 2.40 19.33
CA ASP A 287 7.66 3.27 19.54
C ASP A 287 8.92 2.72 18.84
N VAL A 288 9.11 1.40 18.88
CA VAL A 288 10.20 0.76 18.15
C VAL A 288 9.96 0.82 16.64
N LEU A 289 8.74 0.61 16.14
CA LEU A 289 8.41 0.76 14.72
C LEU A 289 8.75 2.18 14.22
N TRP A 290 8.41 3.23 14.99
CA TRP A 290 8.80 4.61 14.67
C TRP A 290 10.31 4.78 14.59
N LYS A 291 11.06 4.27 15.57
CA LYS A 291 12.53 4.29 15.55
C LYS A 291 13.07 3.63 14.29
N ARG A 292 12.56 2.46 13.92
CA ARG A 292 13.00 1.68 12.76
C ARG A 292 12.53 2.26 11.41
N LEU A 293 11.47 3.03 11.39
CA LEU A 293 11.09 3.80 10.22
C LEU A 293 12.05 4.98 9.98
N LEU A 294 12.47 5.65 11.05
CA LEU A 294 13.36 6.80 10.96
C LEU A 294 14.81 6.41 10.65
N ASP A 295 15.30 5.26 11.11
CA ASP A 295 16.67 4.79 10.84
C ASP A 295 16.85 4.11 9.46
N GLY A 296 15.75 3.94 8.71
CA GLY A 296 15.79 3.36 7.36
C GLY A 296 15.54 1.85 7.32
N THR A 297 15.26 1.19 8.43
CA THR A 297 14.95 -0.25 8.46
C THR A 297 13.64 -0.56 7.72
N VAL A 298 12.58 0.23 7.93
CA VAL A 298 11.36 0.17 7.12
C VAL A 298 11.64 0.77 5.75
N ASP A 299 11.35 0.09 4.69
CA ASP A 299 11.58 0.54 3.31
C ASP A 299 10.35 1.17 2.68
N VAL A 300 9.15 0.70 2.99
CA VAL A 300 7.89 1.04 2.33
C VAL A 300 6.76 1.20 3.35
N LEU A 301 5.81 2.05 3.03
CA LEU A 301 4.50 2.09 3.67
C LEU A 301 3.46 1.52 2.71
N GLY A 302 2.75 0.48 3.15
CA GLY A 302 1.55 -0.04 2.51
C GLY A 302 0.33 0.23 3.39
N SER A 303 -0.85 0.38 2.81
CA SER A 303 -2.04 0.64 3.62
C SER A 303 -2.65 -0.61 4.23
N ASP A 304 -2.37 -1.77 3.67
CA ASP A 304 -3.12 -3.00 3.92
C ASP A 304 -4.64 -2.75 3.89
N HIS A 305 -5.08 -1.99 2.86
CA HIS A 305 -6.50 -1.72 2.66
C HIS A 305 -7.23 -3.03 2.40
N ALA A 306 -7.85 -3.56 3.46
CA ALA A 306 -8.52 -4.86 3.49
C ALA A 306 -9.99 -4.70 3.94
N PRO A 307 -10.84 -4.11 3.09
CA PRO A 307 -12.19 -3.69 3.46
C PRO A 307 -13.12 -4.88 3.74
N HIS A 308 -13.98 -4.66 4.72
CA HIS A 308 -15.13 -5.49 5.06
C HIS A 308 -16.31 -4.56 5.34
N THR A 309 -17.51 -5.01 5.07
CA THR A 309 -18.71 -4.21 5.37
C THR A 309 -18.80 -3.90 6.86
N LEU A 310 -19.37 -2.74 7.22
CA LEU A 310 -19.55 -2.37 8.61
C LEU A 310 -20.37 -3.43 9.38
N LYS A 311 -21.37 -4.02 8.72
CA LYS A 311 -22.18 -5.13 9.27
C LYS A 311 -21.33 -6.35 9.63
N GLU A 312 -20.34 -6.71 8.81
CA GLU A 312 -19.43 -7.82 9.12
C GLU A 312 -18.48 -7.46 10.27
N LYS A 313 -17.94 -6.25 10.25
CA LYS A 313 -17.04 -5.76 11.30
C LYS A 313 -17.72 -5.63 12.67
N GLN A 314 -19.01 -5.41 12.72
CA GLN A 314 -19.80 -5.33 13.97
C GLN A 314 -20.18 -6.68 14.57
N LYS A 315 -19.86 -7.79 13.91
CA LYS A 315 -20.02 -9.11 14.50
C LYS A 315 -19.14 -9.24 15.76
N PRO A 316 -19.59 -10.03 16.77
CA PRO A 316 -18.76 -10.28 17.93
C PRO A 316 -17.44 -10.98 17.54
N TYR A 317 -16.35 -10.66 18.24
CA TYR A 317 -15.08 -11.37 18.10
C TYR A 317 -15.22 -12.84 18.57
N PRO A 318 -14.68 -13.84 17.88
CA PRO A 318 -13.81 -13.78 16.69
C PRO A 318 -14.55 -13.89 15.34
N GLU A 319 -15.87 -13.79 15.30
CA GLU A 319 -16.67 -13.91 14.06
C GLU A 319 -16.49 -12.68 13.14
N SER A 320 -16.12 -11.51 13.70
CA SER A 320 -15.77 -10.34 12.91
C SER A 320 -14.51 -10.61 12.08
N PRO A 321 -14.49 -10.26 10.78
CA PRO A 321 -13.32 -10.47 9.95
C PRO A 321 -12.21 -9.46 10.27
N SER A 322 -10.95 -9.90 10.15
CA SER A 322 -9.78 -9.03 10.25
C SER A 322 -9.54 -8.27 8.95
N GLY A 323 -9.31 -6.97 9.05
CA GLY A 323 -9.02 -6.06 7.94
C GLY A 323 -9.58 -4.67 8.19
N LEU A 324 -8.84 -3.66 7.77
CA LEU A 324 -9.16 -2.24 7.91
C LEU A 324 -9.15 -1.57 6.53
N THR A 325 -9.83 -0.44 6.43
CA THR A 325 -9.64 0.45 5.29
C THR A 325 -8.42 1.32 5.51
N GLY A 326 -7.68 1.65 4.44
CA GLY A 326 -6.44 2.39 4.57
C GLY A 326 -6.06 3.24 3.37
N VAL A 327 -6.32 2.82 2.13
CA VAL A 327 -5.78 3.43 0.91
C VAL A 327 -6.07 4.94 0.80
N GLN A 328 -7.25 5.39 1.19
CA GLN A 328 -7.62 6.81 1.13
C GLN A 328 -7.00 7.63 2.28
N THR A 329 -6.79 7.00 3.44
CA THR A 329 -6.34 7.69 4.65
C THR A 329 -4.82 7.61 4.85
N MET A 330 -4.12 6.74 4.12
CA MET A 330 -2.68 6.51 4.29
C MET A 330 -1.87 7.80 4.23
N LEU A 331 -1.94 8.52 3.13
CA LEU A 331 -1.16 9.74 2.95
C LEU A 331 -1.60 10.87 3.91
N PRO A 332 -2.89 11.19 4.10
CA PRO A 332 -3.33 12.19 5.07
C PRO A 332 -2.83 11.95 6.50
N ILE A 333 -2.88 10.70 6.97
CA ILE A 333 -2.37 10.33 8.30
C ILE A 333 -0.86 10.56 8.39
N MET A 334 -0.11 10.18 7.36
CA MET A 334 1.34 10.36 7.36
C MET A 334 1.76 11.82 7.18
N LEU A 335 1.03 12.63 6.42
CA LEU A 335 1.24 14.08 6.33
C LEU A 335 1.03 14.77 7.68
N ASN A 336 0.03 14.33 8.45
CA ASN A 336 -0.17 14.81 9.81
C ASN A 336 1.03 14.46 10.72
N HIS A 337 1.65 13.29 10.57
CA HIS A 337 2.88 12.96 11.29
C HIS A 337 4.07 13.82 10.84
N VAL A 338 4.17 14.18 9.55
CA VAL A 338 5.18 15.14 9.07
C VAL A 338 4.95 16.52 9.69
N ASN A 339 3.72 17.04 9.68
CA ASN A 339 3.39 18.32 10.27
C ASN A 339 3.66 18.36 11.79
N ASN A 340 3.52 17.22 12.48
CA ASN A 340 3.86 17.04 13.88
C ASN A 340 5.35 16.73 14.12
N LYS A 341 6.21 16.84 13.10
CA LYS A 341 7.67 16.63 13.16
C LYS A 341 8.11 15.21 13.61
N LYS A 342 7.23 14.23 13.50
CA LYS A 342 7.57 12.82 13.78
C LYS A 342 8.28 12.15 12.61
N LEU A 343 8.14 12.71 11.41
CA LEU A 343 8.68 12.20 10.15
C LEU A 343 9.13 13.36 9.28
N THR A 344 10.26 13.24 8.59
CA THR A 344 10.65 14.24 7.60
C THR A 344 9.84 14.06 6.31
N PHE A 345 9.59 15.16 5.60
CA PHE A 345 8.87 15.09 4.32
C PHE A 345 9.63 14.25 3.27
N GLN A 346 10.96 14.39 3.23
CA GLN A 346 11.80 13.56 2.36
C GLN A 346 11.59 12.06 2.65
N ARG A 347 11.64 11.66 3.93
CA ARG A 347 11.46 10.25 4.31
C ARG A 347 10.09 9.73 3.91
N LEU A 348 9.03 10.53 4.02
CA LEU A 348 7.70 10.17 3.54
C LEU A 348 7.70 9.88 2.03
N VAL A 349 8.31 10.75 1.22
CA VAL A 349 8.40 10.55 -0.24
C VAL A 349 9.22 9.31 -0.59
N GLU A 350 10.31 9.04 0.13
CA GLU A 350 11.08 7.80 -0.03
C GLU A 350 10.19 6.57 0.19
N LEU A 351 9.43 6.54 1.28
CA LEU A 351 8.58 5.40 1.67
C LEU A 351 7.41 5.15 0.71
N LEU A 352 6.86 6.19 0.10
CA LEU A 352 5.65 6.09 -0.71
C LEU A 352 5.89 6.11 -2.23
N SER A 353 7.02 6.64 -2.69
CA SER A 353 7.22 6.85 -4.13
C SER A 353 8.55 6.25 -4.62
N ILE A 354 9.66 6.62 -4.01
CA ILE A 354 11.00 6.28 -4.50
C ILE A 354 11.31 4.80 -4.24
N ASN A 355 11.16 4.35 -3.01
CA ASN A 355 11.51 2.98 -2.62
C ASN A 355 10.62 1.91 -3.24
N PRO A 356 9.27 2.07 -3.32
CA PRO A 356 8.45 1.13 -4.08
C PRO A 356 8.95 0.93 -5.52
N CYS A 357 9.30 2.02 -6.22
CA CYS A 357 9.84 1.92 -7.58
C CYS A 357 11.16 1.15 -7.66
N LYS A 358 12.08 1.38 -6.71
CA LYS A 358 13.37 0.67 -6.65
C LYS A 358 13.21 -0.81 -6.30
N ILE A 359 12.36 -1.12 -5.30
CA ILE A 359 12.16 -2.48 -4.79
C ILE A 359 11.53 -3.36 -5.84
N PHE A 360 10.46 -2.89 -6.45
CA PHE A 360 9.67 -3.64 -7.42
C PHE A 360 10.10 -3.39 -8.87
N ASN A 361 11.11 -2.55 -9.11
CA ASN A 361 11.65 -2.22 -10.43
C ASN A 361 10.61 -1.58 -11.38
N ILE A 362 9.77 -0.69 -10.85
CA ILE A 362 8.74 0.02 -11.63
C ILE A 362 9.43 0.99 -12.59
N LYS A 363 9.08 0.92 -13.87
CA LYS A 363 9.74 1.72 -14.91
C LYS A 363 9.23 3.17 -14.92
N LYS A 364 10.16 4.12 -15.04
CA LYS A 364 9.91 5.55 -15.28
C LYS A 364 8.90 6.21 -14.31
N ARG A 365 8.92 5.81 -13.02
CA ARG A 365 8.12 6.36 -11.93
C ARG A 365 8.96 6.57 -10.66
N GLY A 366 8.40 7.21 -9.66
CA GLY A 366 9.04 7.46 -8.36
C GLY A 366 9.91 8.72 -8.30
N GLU A 367 10.06 9.45 -9.40
CA GLU A 367 10.79 10.72 -9.47
C GLU A 367 10.03 11.71 -10.37
N ILE A 368 10.12 13.01 -10.07
CA ILE A 368 9.74 14.08 -10.98
C ILE A 368 10.95 14.34 -11.89
N LYS A 369 10.88 13.80 -13.10
CA LYS A 369 12.01 13.81 -14.05
C LYS A 369 11.50 13.80 -15.48
N GLU A 370 12.18 14.53 -16.36
CA GLU A 370 11.87 14.53 -17.81
C GLU A 370 12.01 13.12 -18.39
N GLY A 371 11.04 12.72 -19.23
CA GLY A 371 10.92 11.39 -19.81
C GLY A 371 10.26 10.34 -18.90
N TYR A 372 9.91 10.70 -17.64
CA TYR A 372 9.14 9.83 -16.73
C TYR A 372 7.64 10.06 -16.93
N TYR A 373 6.84 9.05 -16.58
CA TYR A 373 5.39 9.20 -16.55
C TYR A 373 4.98 10.28 -15.56
N ALA A 374 4.03 11.10 -15.96
CA ALA A 374 3.49 12.16 -15.13
C ALA A 374 2.42 11.62 -14.18
N ASP A 375 2.87 10.81 -13.22
CA ASP A 375 2.10 10.40 -12.06
C ASP A 375 2.54 11.28 -10.90
N LEU A 376 1.65 12.16 -10.43
CA LEU A 376 1.97 13.19 -9.45
C LEU A 376 0.89 13.28 -8.39
N THR A 377 1.32 13.51 -7.15
CA THR A 377 0.42 13.82 -6.03
C THR A 377 0.62 15.29 -5.62
N VAL A 378 -0.47 16.05 -5.61
CA VAL A 378 -0.50 17.48 -5.25
C VAL A 378 -1.08 17.61 -3.85
N ILE A 379 -0.34 18.27 -2.95
CA ILE A 379 -0.60 18.28 -1.52
C ILE A 379 -0.72 19.74 -1.03
N ASP A 380 -1.75 20.02 -0.25
CA ASP A 380 -1.79 21.21 0.62
C ASP A 380 -1.31 20.81 2.02
N MET A 381 -0.09 21.22 2.37
CA MET A 381 0.54 20.91 3.66
C MET A 381 -0.08 21.66 4.84
N ASN A 382 -0.87 22.70 4.58
CA ASN A 382 -1.44 23.57 5.61
C ASN A 382 -2.92 23.31 5.89
N LEU A 383 -3.59 22.58 5.01
CA LEU A 383 -5.03 22.31 5.11
C LEU A 383 -5.33 21.42 6.34
N ASN A 384 -6.20 21.92 7.22
CA ASN A 384 -6.77 21.11 8.28
C ASN A 384 -8.01 20.39 7.74
N PHE A 385 -8.07 19.09 7.95
CA PHE A 385 -9.15 18.25 7.43
C PHE A 385 -9.62 17.25 8.46
N LYS A 386 -10.94 17.15 8.64
CA LYS A 386 -11.55 16.14 9.50
C LYS A 386 -11.91 14.91 8.66
N ILE A 387 -11.23 13.80 8.89
CA ILE A 387 -11.57 12.51 8.28
C ILE A 387 -12.93 12.06 8.83
N THR A 388 -13.87 11.72 7.94
CA THR A 388 -15.18 11.20 8.29
C THR A 388 -15.50 9.97 7.45
N ASN A 389 -16.41 9.11 7.93
CA ASN A 389 -16.85 7.98 7.13
C ASN A 389 -17.51 8.42 5.82
N ASP A 390 -18.22 9.56 5.80
CA ASP A 390 -18.85 10.11 4.59
C ASP A 390 -17.83 10.53 3.51
N TRP A 391 -16.59 10.83 3.91
CA TRP A 391 -15.51 11.12 2.96
C TRP A 391 -14.94 9.87 2.29
N ILE A 392 -15.15 8.70 2.87
CA ILE A 392 -14.54 7.45 2.38
C ILE A 392 -15.28 6.98 1.11
N ALA A 393 -14.55 6.97 -0.01
CA ALA A 393 -15.06 6.52 -1.30
C ALA A 393 -15.02 5.00 -1.50
N SER A 394 -14.29 4.27 -0.64
CA SER A 394 -14.34 2.80 -0.57
C SER A 394 -15.79 2.37 -0.31
N ARG A 395 -16.21 1.31 -0.98
CA ARG A 395 -17.59 0.81 -0.92
C ARG A 395 -18.07 0.47 0.51
N CYS A 396 -17.16 0.04 1.37
CA CYS A 396 -17.50 -0.28 2.76
C CYS A 396 -17.83 0.95 3.62
N GLY A 397 -17.46 2.19 3.19
CA GLY A 397 -17.94 3.47 3.75
C GLY A 397 -17.54 3.74 5.21
N TRP A 398 -16.39 3.21 5.68
CA TRP A 398 -15.91 3.47 7.03
C TRP A 398 -14.36 3.51 7.10
N THR A 399 -13.84 4.08 8.17
CA THR A 399 -12.39 4.10 8.46
C THR A 399 -12.13 4.05 9.96
N PRO A 400 -11.02 3.40 10.41
CA PRO A 400 -10.63 3.44 11.82
C PRO A 400 -10.20 4.84 12.28
N PHE A 401 -10.02 5.77 11.35
CA PHE A 401 -9.65 7.15 11.62
C PHE A 401 -10.84 8.13 11.57
N ASN A 402 -12.07 7.62 11.66
CA ASN A 402 -13.28 8.46 11.67
C ASN A 402 -13.21 9.52 12.78
N ASN A 403 -13.62 10.76 12.46
CA ASN A 403 -13.55 11.94 13.32
C ASN A 403 -12.13 12.46 13.66
N LYS A 404 -11.06 11.87 13.14
CA LYS A 404 -9.70 12.36 13.35
C LYS A 404 -9.44 13.61 12.51
N THR A 405 -8.96 14.68 13.14
CA THR A 405 -8.47 15.86 12.41
C THR A 405 -7.00 15.67 12.06
N VAL A 406 -6.65 15.93 10.81
CA VAL A 406 -5.27 15.87 10.27
C VAL A 406 -4.88 17.22 9.68
N LYS A 407 -3.59 17.52 9.67
CA LYS A 407 -3.01 18.65 8.95
C LYS A 407 -2.16 18.14 7.79
N GLY A 408 -2.46 18.63 6.59
CA GLY A 408 -1.93 18.17 5.33
C GLY A 408 -2.89 17.19 4.63
N LEU A 409 -3.27 17.52 3.39
CA LEU A 409 -4.19 16.72 2.58
C LEU A 409 -3.74 16.69 1.13
N PRO A 410 -3.80 15.53 0.42
CA PRO A 410 -3.71 15.50 -1.02
C PRO A 410 -4.94 16.20 -1.61
N VAL A 411 -4.71 17.26 -2.39
CA VAL A 411 -5.77 18.06 -3.03
C VAL A 411 -5.90 17.74 -4.50
N GLY A 412 -4.93 17.04 -5.09
CA GLY A 412 -4.97 16.64 -6.49
C GLY A 412 -4.14 15.39 -6.75
N THR A 413 -4.58 14.61 -7.74
CA THR A 413 -3.87 13.42 -8.22
C THR A 413 -3.83 13.47 -9.75
N VAL A 414 -2.63 13.39 -10.29
CA VAL A 414 -2.39 13.30 -11.74
C VAL A 414 -1.94 11.86 -12.03
N VAL A 415 -2.63 11.19 -12.94
CA VAL A 415 -2.36 9.80 -13.34
C VAL A 415 -2.12 9.78 -14.85
N ASN A 416 -0.97 9.29 -15.28
CA ASN A 416 -0.57 9.26 -16.70
C ASN A 416 -0.80 10.62 -17.39
N GLY A 417 -0.39 11.71 -16.73
CA GLY A 417 -0.49 13.07 -17.27
C GLY A 417 -1.88 13.69 -17.29
N LYS A 418 -2.88 13.04 -16.70
CA LYS A 418 -4.26 13.53 -16.63
C LYS A 418 -4.68 13.77 -15.18
N ILE A 419 -5.43 14.84 -14.93
CA ILE A 419 -5.97 15.15 -13.60
C ILE A 419 -7.06 14.12 -13.29
N ALA A 420 -6.79 13.18 -12.39
CA ALA A 420 -7.73 12.15 -11.97
C ALA A 420 -8.64 12.64 -10.83
N SER A 421 -8.09 13.45 -9.91
CA SER A 421 -8.87 14.14 -8.88
C SER A 421 -8.34 15.56 -8.65
N TRP A 422 -9.22 16.47 -8.25
CA TRP A 422 -8.87 17.83 -7.86
C TRP A 422 -9.87 18.37 -6.83
N ASN A 423 -9.35 18.96 -5.75
CA ASN A 423 -10.17 19.48 -4.62
C ASN A 423 -11.21 18.47 -4.15
N GLN A 424 -10.78 17.23 -3.92
CA GLN A 424 -11.62 16.10 -3.47
C GLN A 424 -12.76 15.72 -4.43
N LYS A 425 -12.69 16.16 -5.69
CA LYS A 425 -13.63 15.78 -6.75
C LYS A 425 -12.95 14.84 -7.73
N ILE A 426 -13.62 13.78 -8.07
CA ILE A 426 -13.16 12.79 -9.06
C ILE A 426 -13.55 13.27 -10.45
N VAL A 427 -12.67 13.07 -11.43
CA VAL A 427 -12.97 13.22 -12.85
C VAL A 427 -13.52 11.86 -13.34
N ASP A 428 -14.61 11.86 -14.10
CA ASP A 428 -15.29 10.64 -14.56
C ASP A 428 -14.46 9.76 -15.52
N THR A 429 -13.31 10.19 -15.94
CA THR A 429 -12.44 9.45 -16.86
C THR A 429 -11.47 8.57 -16.08
N LYS A 430 -11.32 7.32 -16.51
CA LYS A 430 -10.48 6.31 -15.85
C LYS A 430 -9.14 6.21 -16.58
N PHE A 431 -8.11 6.75 -15.95
CA PHE A 431 -6.79 6.91 -16.57
C PHE A 431 -5.79 5.80 -16.20
N GLY A 432 -6.14 4.92 -15.26
CA GLY A 432 -5.27 3.86 -14.77
C GLY A 432 -4.84 2.88 -15.86
N LYS A 433 -3.57 2.51 -15.83
CA LYS A 433 -2.93 1.54 -16.72
C LYS A 433 -2.18 0.49 -15.90
N PRO A 434 -1.98 -0.73 -16.43
CA PRO A 434 -1.08 -1.67 -15.79
C PRO A 434 0.32 -1.10 -15.72
N LEU A 435 0.99 -1.32 -14.56
CA LEU A 435 2.38 -0.89 -14.36
C LEU A 435 3.36 -1.77 -15.13
N GLU A 436 4.51 -1.19 -15.47
CA GLU A 436 5.64 -1.84 -16.15
C GLU A 436 6.80 -2.03 -15.16
N PHE A 437 7.42 -3.23 -15.20
CA PHE A 437 8.48 -3.65 -14.30
C PHE A 437 9.78 -4.01 -15.02
#